data_f184a697af7b04028b6039ec37598ff4
#
_entry.id   f184a697af7b04028b6039ec37598ff4
#
_cell.length_a   1.000
_cell.length_b   1.000
_cell.length_c   1.000
_cell.angle_alpha   90.00
_cell.angle_beta   90.00
_cell.angle_gamma   90.00
#
_symmetry.space_group_name_H-M   'P 1'
#
loop_
_entity.id
_entity.type
_entity.pdbx_description
1 polymer ?
#
loop_
_entity_poly.entity_id
_entity_poly.type
_entity_poly.pdbx_seq_one_letter_code
_entity_poly.pdbx_strand_id
1 'polypeptide(L)'
;MNKKSHEQSIEELSLMLMYLTRQQDNNEYCRYRELSWKGYDFKALEKLDNKQFIYQPRSKRGFDKYLYLSEDGREKAQSLLQKYGFTDKEMNCKYEFRYIHADEVEQVADIEQICFPPNEACSLEMMRERIKVASDFFLVAIDNETGKIVGFLNGIATNEYSFRDEFFTEASLHNPNGKNIMILGLDVLPEYRKQGLAREIMYQYLRKEWERDRKFIILTCFANKVKMYKKMGFDDRGIADSSWGAEEWHELCCVLNT
;
A
#
# COMPACT_ATOMS: atom_id res chain seq x y z
N MET A 1 23.30 -20.28 23.71
CA MET A 1 22.88 -20.10 22.30
C MET A 1 22.16 -21.37 21.84
N ASN A 2 20.84 -21.33 21.64
CA ASN A 2 20.13 -22.50 21.10
C ASN A 2 20.63 -22.77 19.68
N LYS A 3 21.15 -23.99 19.43
CA LYS A 3 21.54 -24.44 18.09
C LYS A 3 20.27 -24.49 17.23
N LYS A 4 20.19 -23.64 16.20
CA LYS A 4 19.11 -23.72 15.22
C LYS A 4 19.13 -25.08 14.53
N SER A 5 17.94 -25.60 14.20
CA SER A 5 17.87 -26.81 13.36
C SER A 5 18.35 -26.47 11.94
N HIS A 6 18.87 -27.47 11.23
CA HIS A 6 19.29 -27.32 9.84
C HIS A 6 18.15 -26.80 8.95
N GLU A 7 16.93 -27.31 9.14
CA GLU A 7 15.73 -26.87 8.43
C GLU A 7 15.39 -25.39 8.68
N GLN A 8 15.50 -24.92 9.92
CA GLN A 8 15.29 -23.52 10.27
C GLN A 8 16.32 -22.59 9.60
N SER A 9 17.56 -23.07 9.48
CA SER A 9 18.62 -22.33 8.79
C SER A 9 18.33 -22.21 7.29
N ILE A 10 17.87 -23.28 6.64
CA ILE A 10 17.47 -23.26 5.22
C ILE A 10 16.30 -22.30 5.00
N GLU A 11 15.29 -22.34 5.86
CA GLU A 11 14.12 -21.44 5.79
C GLU A 11 14.55 -19.96 5.87
N GLU A 12 15.34 -19.59 6.88
CA GLU A 12 15.79 -18.21 7.09
C GLU A 12 16.69 -17.73 5.92
N LEU A 13 17.62 -18.56 5.46
CA LEU A 13 18.48 -18.24 4.32
C LEU A 13 17.67 -18.08 3.03
N SER A 14 16.69 -18.95 2.79
CA SER A 14 15.82 -18.87 1.62
C SER A 14 15.05 -17.56 1.62
N LEU A 15 14.46 -17.16 2.75
CA LEU A 15 13.71 -15.92 2.86
C LEU A 15 14.61 -14.68 2.63
N MET A 16 15.81 -14.67 3.20
CA MET A 16 16.79 -13.58 2.96
C MET A 16 17.18 -13.48 1.49
N LEU A 17 17.45 -14.62 0.82
CA LEU A 17 17.79 -14.63 -0.60
C LEU A 17 16.63 -14.17 -1.47
N MET A 18 15.40 -14.61 -1.18
CA MET A 18 14.21 -14.13 -1.90
C MET A 18 14.08 -12.62 -1.81
N TYR A 19 14.29 -12.05 -0.64
CA TYR A 19 14.24 -10.61 -0.42
C TYR A 19 15.36 -9.88 -1.18
N LEU A 20 16.60 -10.35 -1.08
CA LEU A 20 17.76 -9.71 -1.74
C LEU A 20 17.73 -9.80 -3.28
N THR A 21 17.08 -10.84 -3.82
CA THR A 21 16.99 -11.08 -5.27
C THR A 21 15.64 -10.70 -5.86
N ARG A 22 14.77 -10.07 -5.06
CA ARG A 22 13.45 -9.65 -5.51
C ARG A 22 13.52 -8.61 -6.62
N GLN A 23 12.52 -8.60 -7.45
CA GLN A 23 12.32 -7.63 -8.51
C GLN A 23 10.85 -7.24 -8.59
N GLN A 24 10.58 -6.04 -9.07
CA GLN A 24 9.19 -5.60 -9.29
C GLN A 24 8.53 -6.44 -10.39
N ASP A 25 7.23 -6.71 -10.26
CA ASP A 25 6.46 -7.37 -11.31
C ASP A 25 6.52 -6.54 -12.59
N ASN A 26 6.83 -7.21 -13.72
CA ASN A 26 6.89 -6.56 -15.03
C ASN A 26 5.51 -6.24 -15.59
N ASN A 27 4.44 -6.77 -15.01
CA ASN A 27 3.08 -6.41 -15.36
C ASN A 27 2.80 -4.97 -14.93
N GLU A 28 2.45 -4.12 -15.87
CA GLU A 28 2.18 -2.68 -15.63
C GLU A 28 1.16 -2.44 -14.52
N TYR A 29 0.16 -3.32 -14.40
CA TYR A 29 -0.91 -3.27 -13.41
C TYR A 29 -0.54 -3.85 -12.04
N CYS A 30 0.60 -4.55 -11.95
CA CYS A 30 1.01 -5.28 -10.73
C CYS A 30 2.40 -4.85 -10.22
N ARG A 31 2.90 -3.68 -10.61
CA ARG A 31 4.24 -3.18 -10.21
C ARG A 31 4.44 -2.99 -8.71
N TYR A 32 3.35 -2.95 -7.93
CA TYR A 32 3.41 -2.93 -6.48
C TYR A 32 3.78 -4.29 -5.86
N ARG A 33 3.75 -5.38 -6.65
CA ARG A 33 4.14 -6.72 -6.22
C ARG A 33 5.63 -6.93 -6.38
N GLU A 34 6.23 -7.62 -5.41
CA GLU A 34 7.63 -8.03 -5.47
C GLU A 34 7.73 -9.52 -5.73
N LEU A 35 8.39 -9.87 -6.81
CA LEU A 35 8.59 -11.23 -7.28
C LEU A 35 9.95 -11.75 -6.85
N SER A 36 10.02 -13.01 -6.46
CA SER A 36 11.28 -13.75 -6.38
C SER A 36 11.20 -15.07 -7.14
N TRP A 37 12.36 -15.56 -7.59
CA TRP A 37 12.48 -16.86 -8.23
C TRP A 37 12.12 -17.99 -7.25
N LYS A 38 11.44 -19.05 -7.75
CA LYS A 38 10.92 -20.14 -6.91
C LYS A 38 11.89 -21.34 -6.75
N GLY A 39 13.13 -21.22 -7.14
CA GLY A 39 14.12 -22.30 -7.14
C GLY A 39 14.72 -22.61 -5.75
N TYR A 40 13.89 -22.68 -4.70
CA TYR A 40 14.29 -22.96 -3.32
C TYR A 40 13.80 -24.33 -2.83
N ASP A 41 14.28 -24.76 -1.68
CA ASP A 41 13.87 -26.02 -1.04
C ASP A 41 12.34 -26.05 -0.80
N PHE A 42 11.66 -27.12 -1.22
CA PHE A 42 10.21 -27.23 -1.16
C PHE A 42 9.66 -27.17 0.27
N LYS A 43 10.38 -27.74 1.26
CA LYS A 43 9.96 -27.69 2.67
C LYS A 43 10.09 -26.27 3.23
N ALA A 44 11.12 -25.54 2.81
CA ALA A 44 11.28 -24.14 3.16
C ALA A 44 10.16 -23.30 2.56
N LEU A 45 9.82 -23.50 1.27
CA LEU A 45 8.70 -22.83 0.61
C LEU A 45 7.36 -23.10 1.31
N GLU A 46 7.06 -24.35 1.64
CA GLU A 46 5.84 -24.73 2.34
C GLU A 46 5.75 -24.07 3.74
N LYS A 47 6.85 -24.04 4.49
CA LYS A 47 6.89 -23.36 5.80
C LYS A 47 6.71 -21.86 5.70
N LEU A 48 7.32 -21.22 4.71
CA LEU A 48 7.21 -19.77 4.49
C LEU A 48 5.81 -19.39 4.02
N ASP A 49 5.18 -20.21 3.17
CA ASP A 49 3.80 -20.03 2.71
C ASP A 49 2.81 -20.19 3.88
N ASN A 50 2.97 -21.23 4.71
CA ASN A 50 2.15 -21.45 5.91
C ASN A 50 2.27 -20.31 6.94
N LYS A 51 3.41 -19.61 6.97
CA LYS A 51 3.65 -18.43 7.81
C LYS A 51 3.18 -17.13 7.14
N GLN A 52 2.63 -17.21 5.94
CA GLN A 52 2.21 -16.07 5.14
C GLN A 52 3.34 -15.08 4.82
N PHE A 53 4.59 -15.53 4.83
CA PHE A 53 5.75 -14.72 4.43
C PHE A 53 5.93 -14.64 2.92
N ILE A 54 5.34 -15.60 2.21
CA ILE A 54 5.32 -15.64 0.74
C ILE A 54 3.94 -16.08 0.24
N TYR A 55 3.63 -15.72 -1.00
CA TYR A 55 2.46 -16.21 -1.74
C TYR A 55 2.91 -16.96 -2.99
N GLN A 56 2.41 -18.18 -3.16
CA GLN A 56 2.68 -19.00 -4.33
C GLN A 56 1.47 -18.97 -5.27
N PRO A 57 1.50 -18.23 -6.38
CA PRO A 57 0.36 -18.21 -7.30
C PRO A 57 0.12 -19.59 -7.89
N ARG A 58 -1.15 -20.00 -7.91
CA ARG A 58 -1.60 -21.24 -8.56
C ARG A 58 -2.09 -20.90 -9.96
N SER A 59 -1.26 -21.09 -10.97
CA SER A 59 -1.71 -20.93 -12.36
C SER A 59 -2.50 -22.16 -12.84
N LYS A 60 -3.46 -21.95 -13.76
CA LYS A 60 -4.20 -23.05 -14.42
C LYS A 60 -3.30 -24.00 -15.24
N ARG A 61 -2.04 -23.62 -15.50
CA ARG A 61 -1.05 -24.36 -16.31
C ARG A 61 0.09 -24.99 -15.50
N GLY A 62 0.00 -25.05 -14.18
CA GLY A 62 1.07 -25.54 -13.30
C GLY A 62 1.64 -24.42 -12.42
N PHE A 63 2.74 -24.73 -11.71
CA PHE A 63 3.37 -23.79 -10.80
C PHE A 63 4.04 -22.66 -11.58
N ASP A 64 3.73 -21.40 -11.24
CA ASP A 64 4.48 -20.26 -11.71
C ASP A 64 5.95 -20.34 -11.28
N LYS A 65 6.86 -19.80 -12.09
CA LYS A 65 8.29 -19.75 -11.79
C LYS A 65 8.63 -18.77 -10.67
N TYR A 66 7.70 -17.92 -10.33
CA TYR A 66 7.86 -16.85 -9.36
C TYR A 66 6.91 -17.02 -8.18
N LEU A 67 7.29 -16.45 -7.08
CA LEU A 67 6.49 -16.26 -5.87
C LEU A 67 6.51 -14.78 -5.50
N TYR A 68 5.59 -14.36 -4.64
CA TYR A 68 5.52 -13.00 -4.11
C TYR A 68 5.92 -12.99 -2.65
N LEU A 69 6.70 -11.99 -2.23
CA LEU A 69 6.95 -11.69 -0.83
C LEU A 69 5.78 -10.91 -0.25
N SER A 70 5.29 -11.32 0.93
CA SER A 70 4.35 -10.52 1.71
C SER A 70 5.08 -9.39 2.45
N GLU A 71 4.34 -8.44 3.00
CA GLU A 71 4.92 -7.41 3.86
C GLU A 71 5.60 -8.03 5.10
N ASP A 72 4.90 -8.96 5.79
CA ASP A 72 5.48 -9.69 6.93
C ASP A 72 6.74 -10.48 6.55
N GLY A 73 6.76 -11.06 5.36
CA GLY A 73 7.93 -11.76 4.81
C GLY A 73 9.09 -10.81 4.56
N ARG A 74 8.82 -9.61 4.05
CA ARG A 74 9.80 -8.56 3.83
C ARG A 74 10.40 -8.08 5.16
N GLU A 75 9.56 -7.71 6.13
CA GLU A 75 10.00 -7.28 7.46
C GLU A 75 10.82 -8.37 8.16
N LYS A 76 10.36 -9.63 8.06
CA LYS A 76 11.10 -10.76 8.61
C LYS A 76 12.46 -10.96 7.95
N ALA A 77 12.55 -10.83 6.62
CA ALA A 77 13.81 -10.93 5.89
C ALA A 77 14.78 -9.81 6.31
N GLN A 78 14.31 -8.57 6.42
CA GLN A 78 15.10 -7.43 6.89
C GLN A 78 15.64 -7.65 8.32
N SER A 79 14.78 -8.10 9.23
CA SER A 79 15.18 -8.45 10.60
C SER A 79 16.26 -9.54 10.63
N LEU A 80 16.18 -10.54 9.76
CA LEU A 80 17.17 -11.60 9.65
C LEU A 80 18.49 -11.08 9.07
N LEU A 81 18.44 -10.27 8.03
CA LEU A 81 19.62 -9.65 7.43
C LEU A 81 20.38 -8.82 8.48
N GLN A 82 19.67 -7.97 9.22
CA GLN A 82 20.26 -7.17 10.31
C GLN A 82 20.89 -8.09 11.38
N LYS A 83 20.18 -9.14 11.79
CA LYS A 83 20.66 -10.11 12.79
C LYS A 83 21.96 -10.80 12.38
N TYR A 84 22.14 -11.07 11.06
CA TYR A 84 23.33 -11.70 10.52
C TYR A 84 24.40 -10.71 10.02
N GLY A 85 24.20 -9.41 10.26
CA GLY A 85 25.16 -8.36 9.90
C GLY A 85 25.21 -8.02 8.41
N PHE A 86 24.17 -8.37 7.64
CA PHE A 86 24.07 -7.93 6.27
C PHE A 86 23.42 -6.53 6.21
N THR A 87 23.94 -5.67 5.35
CA THR A 87 23.35 -4.37 5.04
C THR A 87 22.65 -4.43 3.70
N ASP A 88 21.38 -4.05 3.66
CA ASP A 88 20.66 -3.82 2.41
C ASP A 88 20.57 -2.32 2.14
N LYS A 89 20.63 -1.92 0.87
CA LYS A 89 20.47 -0.52 0.48
C LYS A 89 19.12 0.06 0.89
N GLU A 90 18.10 -0.80 1.05
CA GLU A 90 16.77 -0.40 1.49
C GLU A 90 16.62 -0.30 3.01
N MET A 91 17.56 -0.82 3.80
CA MET A 91 17.57 -0.62 5.26
C MET A 91 17.86 0.83 5.67
N ASN A 92 18.32 1.65 4.71
CA ASN A 92 18.45 3.11 4.82
C ASN A 92 17.33 3.81 4.02
N CYS A 93 16.09 3.31 4.09
CA CYS A 93 14.96 3.96 3.46
C CYS A 93 14.80 5.38 4.02
N LYS A 94 14.68 6.36 3.12
CA LYS A 94 14.40 7.76 3.49
C LYS A 94 13.07 7.87 4.25
N TYR A 95 12.13 6.99 3.98
CA TYR A 95 10.78 7.02 4.50
C TYR A 95 10.41 5.71 5.19
N GLU A 96 9.72 5.82 6.32
CA GLU A 96 8.97 4.75 6.96
C GLU A 96 7.51 4.82 6.53
N PHE A 97 6.86 3.66 6.35
CA PHE A 97 5.43 3.56 5.99
C PHE A 97 4.70 2.72 7.03
N ARG A 98 3.79 3.32 7.76
CA ARG A 98 2.95 2.65 8.76
C ARG A 98 1.54 3.20 8.79
N TYR A 99 0.65 2.50 9.49
CA TYR A 99 -0.67 3.06 9.77
C TYR A 99 -0.59 4.20 10.78
N ILE A 100 -1.53 5.12 10.66
CA ILE A 100 -1.60 6.32 11.50
C ILE A 100 -1.89 5.96 12.96
N HIS A 101 -1.34 6.73 13.88
CA HIS A 101 -1.72 6.72 15.29
C HIS A 101 -2.79 7.78 15.57
N ALA A 102 -3.65 7.53 16.58
CA ALA A 102 -4.78 8.42 16.88
C ALA A 102 -4.38 9.84 17.31
N ASP A 103 -3.20 10.00 17.87
CA ASP A 103 -2.63 11.29 18.31
C ASP A 103 -2.00 12.12 17.18
N GLU A 104 -1.93 11.57 15.95
CA GLU A 104 -1.35 12.25 14.78
C GLU A 104 -2.39 12.99 13.92
N VAL A 105 -3.65 13.02 14.34
CA VAL A 105 -4.75 13.59 13.56
C VAL A 105 -4.53 15.05 13.17
N GLU A 106 -3.98 15.86 14.06
CA GLU A 106 -3.72 17.28 13.79
C GLU A 106 -2.66 17.45 12.73
N GLN A 107 -1.60 16.65 12.77
CA GLN A 107 -0.53 16.71 11.78
C GLN A 107 -1.02 16.35 10.37
N VAL A 108 -1.84 15.32 10.21
CA VAL A 108 -2.36 14.95 8.89
C VAL A 108 -3.43 15.91 8.40
N ALA A 109 -4.23 16.51 9.30
CA ALA A 109 -5.18 17.56 8.94
C ALA A 109 -4.46 18.83 8.41
N ASP A 110 -3.34 19.21 9.02
CA ASP A 110 -2.52 20.32 8.54
C ASP A 110 -1.93 20.02 7.15
N ILE A 111 -1.47 18.79 6.91
CA ILE A 111 -0.96 18.35 5.60
C ILE A 111 -2.07 18.43 4.54
N GLU A 112 -3.28 17.98 4.85
CA GLU A 112 -4.45 18.07 3.97
C GLU A 112 -4.73 19.53 3.57
N GLN A 113 -4.76 20.45 4.54
CA GLN A 113 -4.99 21.89 4.30
C GLN A 113 -3.89 22.54 3.45
N ILE A 114 -2.66 22.01 3.48
CA ILE A 114 -1.55 22.46 2.62
C ILE A 114 -1.69 21.87 1.20
N CYS A 115 -2.23 20.66 1.07
CA CYS A 115 -2.26 19.92 -0.18
C CYS A 115 -3.47 20.22 -1.05
N PHE A 116 -4.61 20.52 -0.45
CA PHE A 116 -5.89 20.77 -1.12
C PHE A 116 -6.40 22.21 -0.90
N PRO A 117 -7.17 22.77 -1.86
CA PRO A 117 -7.83 24.03 -1.65
C PRO A 117 -8.96 23.88 -0.60
N PRO A 118 -9.38 24.99 0.05
CA PRO A 118 -10.33 24.92 1.17
C PRO A 118 -11.70 24.32 0.85
N ASN A 119 -12.12 24.32 -0.41
CA ASN A 119 -13.40 23.73 -0.86
C ASN A 119 -13.31 22.19 -1.08
N GLU A 120 -12.12 21.63 -1.07
CA GLU A 120 -11.88 20.19 -1.25
C GLU A 120 -11.31 19.55 0.03
N ALA A 121 -10.50 20.30 0.80
CA ALA A 121 -9.79 19.80 1.95
C ALA A 121 -10.75 19.30 3.04
N CYS A 122 -10.43 18.15 3.60
CA CYS A 122 -11.10 17.56 4.75
C CYS A 122 -10.88 18.42 6.00
N SER A 123 -11.94 18.65 6.79
CA SER A 123 -11.80 19.35 8.07
C SER A 123 -11.11 18.46 9.13
N LEU A 124 -10.56 19.08 10.18
CA LEU A 124 -9.97 18.37 11.32
C LEU A 124 -10.97 17.39 11.96
N GLU A 125 -12.24 17.76 12.06
CA GLU A 125 -13.27 16.91 12.64
C GLU A 125 -13.57 15.69 11.77
N MET A 126 -13.71 15.89 10.46
CA MET A 126 -13.87 14.79 9.50
C MET A 126 -12.64 13.88 9.50
N MET A 127 -11.43 14.44 9.58
CA MET A 127 -10.20 13.67 9.64
C MET A 127 -10.16 12.80 10.91
N ARG A 128 -10.59 13.35 12.04
CA ARG A 128 -10.68 12.62 13.32
C ARG A 128 -11.66 11.45 13.23
N GLU A 129 -12.83 11.65 12.63
CA GLU A 129 -13.80 10.56 12.42
C GLU A 129 -13.28 9.48 11.47
N ARG A 130 -12.60 9.84 10.39
CA ARG A 130 -11.96 8.87 9.47
C ARG A 130 -10.92 8.01 10.20
N ILE A 131 -10.05 8.63 10.99
CA ILE A 131 -9.01 7.89 11.76
C ILE A 131 -9.65 6.98 12.80
N LYS A 132 -10.69 7.44 13.48
CA LYS A 132 -11.42 6.66 14.49
C LYS A 132 -12.02 5.36 13.93
N VAL A 133 -12.56 5.38 12.72
CA VAL A 133 -13.26 4.24 12.13
C VAL A 133 -12.40 3.42 11.17
N ALA A 134 -11.35 3.99 10.57
CA ALA A 134 -10.59 3.41 9.48
C ALA A 134 -9.07 3.66 9.60
N SER A 135 -8.50 3.68 10.82
CA SER A 135 -7.04 3.86 11.01
C SER A 135 -6.20 2.82 10.26
N ASP A 136 -6.70 1.58 10.14
CA ASP A 136 -6.05 0.49 9.39
C ASP A 136 -6.09 0.67 7.85
N PHE A 137 -6.75 1.73 7.40
CA PHE A 137 -6.84 2.15 5.99
C PHE A 137 -6.24 3.55 5.78
N PHE A 138 -5.47 4.00 6.76
CA PHE A 138 -4.80 5.30 6.75
C PHE A 138 -3.29 5.09 6.85
N LEU A 139 -2.60 5.10 5.72
CA LEU A 139 -1.15 4.89 5.61
C LEU A 139 -0.43 6.23 5.63
N VAL A 140 0.54 6.41 6.51
CA VAL A 140 1.41 7.58 6.58
C VAL A 140 2.82 7.27 6.10
N ALA A 141 3.47 8.26 5.50
CA ALA A 141 4.88 8.25 5.16
C ALA A 141 5.62 9.22 6.09
N ILE A 142 6.60 8.70 6.81
CA ILE A 142 7.41 9.43 7.79
C ILE A 142 8.81 9.59 7.22
N ASP A 143 9.33 10.81 7.24
CA ASP A 143 10.74 11.06 6.91
C ASP A 143 11.61 10.62 8.09
N ASN A 144 12.48 9.64 7.87
CA ASN A 144 13.34 9.06 8.91
C ASN A 144 14.39 10.03 9.47
N GLU A 145 14.71 11.10 8.75
CA GLU A 145 15.65 12.13 9.24
C GLU A 145 14.97 13.08 10.22
N THR A 146 13.70 13.42 9.97
CA THR A 146 12.96 14.42 10.75
C THR A 146 11.97 13.83 11.74
N GLY A 147 11.58 12.55 11.57
CA GLY A 147 10.54 11.90 12.33
C GLY A 147 9.13 12.44 12.06
N LYS A 148 8.93 13.25 11.01
CA LYS A 148 7.65 13.89 10.68
C LYS A 148 6.90 13.13 9.58
N ILE A 149 5.58 13.14 9.66
CA ILE A 149 4.72 12.71 8.55
C ILE A 149 4.87 13.75 7.43
N VAL A 150 5.17 13.25 6.22
CA VAL A 150 5.42 14.09 5.03
C VAL A 150 4.46 13.79 3.88
N GLY A 151 3.62 12.80 4.05
CA GLY A 151 2.53 12.45 3.15
C GLY A 151 1.73 11.29 3.71
N PHE A 152 0.56 11.06 3.13
CA PHE A 152 -0.31 9.96 3.52
C PHE A 152 -1.25 9.55 2.39
N LEU A 153 -1.89 8.41 2.55
CA LEU A 153 -3.03 7.96 1.78
C LEU A 153 -4.08 7.44 2.74
N ASN A 154 -5.31 7.90 2.60
CA ASN A 154 -6.44 7.42 3.36
C ASN A 154 -7.57 6.90 2.47
N GLY A 155 -8.31 5.94 2.98
CA GLY A 155 -9.45 5.35 2.30
C GLY A 155 -10.41 4.68 3.27
N ILE A 156 -11.53 4.22 2.73
CA ILE A 156 -12.50 3.39 3.43
C ILE A 156 -12.82 2.13 2.63
N ALA A 157 -13.07 1.03 3.33
CA ALA A 157 -13.50 -0.21 2.70
C ALA A 157 -15.03 -0.23 2.54
N THR A 158 -15.51 -0.78 1.43
CA THR A 158 -16.94 -0.89 1.08
C THR A 158 -17.17 -2.05 0.14
N ASN A 159 -18.44 -2.39 -0.15
CA ASN A 159 -18.81 -3.30 -1.24
C ASN A 159 -19.33 -2.57 -2.49
N GLU A 160 -19.34 -1.25 -2.48
CA GLU A 160 -19.73 -0.44 -3.65
C GLU A 160 -18.65 -0.47 -4.74
N TYR A 161 -19.05 -0.33 -6.00
CA TYR A 161 -18.19 -0.45 -7.18
C TYR A 161 -17.93 0.89 -7.89
N SER A 162 -18.56 1.97 -7.42
CA SER A 162 -18.41 3.33 -7.96
C SER A 162 -18.21 4.31 -6.82
N PHE A 163 -17.47 5.38 -7.10
CA PHE A 163 -17.25 6.44 -6.14
C PHE A 163 -18.48 7.37 -6.07
N ARG A 164 -18.79 7.88 -4.88
CA ARG A 164 -19.81 8.91 -4.64
C ARG A 164 -19.37 9.87 -3.54
N ASP A 165 -19.88 11.08 -3.57
CA ASP A 165 -19.40 12.20 -2.74
C ASP A 165 -19.58 11.97 -1.23
N GLU A 166 -20.59 11.17 -0.82
CA GLU A 166 -20.82 10.84 0.58
C GLU A 166 -19.64 10.12 1.23
N PHE A 167 -18.78 9.43 0.44
CA PHE A 167 -17.55 8.83 1.00
C PHE A 167 -16.60 9.88 1.57
N PHE A 168 -16.62 11.10 1.08
CA PHE A 168 -15.82 12.19 1.63
C PHE A 168 -16.34 12.69 2.97
N THR A 169 -17.65 12.60 3.24
CA THR A 169 -18.32 13.22 4.40
C THR A 169 -18.78 12.23 5.46
N GLU A 170 -19.05 10.98 5.09
CA GLU A 170 -19.68 9.99 5.96
C GLU A 170 -18.72 8.83 6.28
N ALA A 171 -17.87 9.00 7.28
CA ALA A 171 -16.95 7.96 7.72
C ALA A 171 -17.66 6.67 8.16
N SER A 172 -18.96 6.74 8.56
CA SER A 172 -19.81 5.60 8.90
C SER A 172 -20.08 4.63 7.74
N LEU A 173 -19.82 5.03 6.49
CA LEU A 173 -19.88 4.15 5.32
C LEU A 173 -18.76 3.11 5.28
N HIS A 174 -17.76 3.25 6.17
CA HIS A 174 -16.69 2.29 6.29
C HIS A 174 -17.21 0.91 6.73
N ASN A 175 -16.91 -0.10 5.92
CA ASN A 175 -17.13 -1.51 6.26
C ASN A 175 -15.79 -2.25 6.23
N PRO A 176 -15.18 -2.60 7.36
CA PRO A 176 -13.85 -3.22 7.40
C PRO A 176 -13.75 -4.54 6.62
N ASN A 177 -14.89 -5.21 6.37
CA ASN A 177 -14.98 -6.43 5.56
C ASN A 177 -15.34 -6.17 4.09
N GLY A 178 -15.49 -4.91 3.67
CA GLY A 178 -15.80 -4.52 2.30
C GLY A 178 -14.74 -5.02 1.32
N LYS A 179 -15.12 -5.45 0.15
CA LYS A 179 -14.18 -6.00 -0.84
C LYS A 179 -13.46 -4.95 -1.68
N ASN A 180 -13.91 -3.72 -1.63
CA ASN A 180 -13.36 -2.60 -2.40
C ASN A 180 -12.90 -1.50 -1.47
N ILE A 181 -11.98 -0.68 -1.95
CA ILE A 181 -11.49 0.50 -1.23
C ILE A 181 -11.82 1.75 -2.05
N MET A 182 -12.37 2.75 -1.39
CA MET A 182 -12.50 4.12 -1.91
C MET A 182 -11.38 4.97 -1.31
N ILE A 183 -10.44 5.44 -2.13
CA ILE A 183 -9.39 6.36 -1.68
C ILE A 183 -9.98 7.76 -1.58
N LEU A 184 -9.81 8.38 -0.42
CA LEU A 184 -10.33 9.70 -0.11
C LEU A 184 -9.29 10.81 -0.25
N GLY A 185 -8.00 10.49 -0.10
CA GLY A 185 -6.90 11.43 -0.24
C GLY A 185 -5.56 10.73 -0.46
N LEU A 186 -4.72 11.36 -1.27
CA LEU A 186 -3.29 11.02 -1.43
C LEU A 186 -2.50 12.32 -1.40
N ASP A 187 -1.88 12.57 -0.27
CA ASP A 187 -1.21 13.83 0.08
C ASP A 187 0.28 13.66 0.16
N VAL A 188 1.00 14.65 -0.34
CA VAL A 188 2.44 14.78 -0.19
C VAL A 188 2.76 16.25 -0.04
N LEU A 189 3.46 16.61 1.04
CA LEU A 189 3.93 17.97 1.28
C LEU A 189 4.70 18.51 0.06
N PRO A 190 4.54 19.79 -0.29
CA PRO A 190 5.12 20.39 -1.50
C PRO A 190 6.61 20.13 -1.68
N GLU A 191 7.41 20.20 -0.60
CA GLU A 191 8.85 20.00 -0.60
C GLU A 191 9.28 18.54 -0.86
N TYR A 192 8.37 17.58 -0.66
CA TYR A 192 8.60 16.16 -0.92
C TYR A 192 8.02 15.68 -2.28
N ARG A 193 7.36 16.59 -3.03
CA ARG A 193 6.81 16.27 -4.35
C ARG A 193 7.90 16.06 -5.40
N LYS A 194 7.52 15.41 -6.52
CA LYS A 194 8.40 15.08 -7.67
C LYS A 194 9.59 14.19 -7.34
N GLN A 195 9.65 13.60 -6.15
CA GLN A 195 10.66 12.65 -5.70
C GLN A 195 10.17 11.18 -5.76
N GLY A 196 8.95 10.94 -6.25
CA GLY A 196 8.35 9.61 -6.35
C GLY A 196 7.55 9.18 -5.12
N LEU A 197 7.51 9.98 -4.03
CA LEU A 197 6.89 9.59 -2.76
C LEU A 197 5.40 9.22 -2.92
N ALA A 198 4.60 9.99 -3.67
CA ALA A 198 3.18 9.66 -3.91
C ALA A 198 3.00 8.27 -4.54
N ARG A 199 3.89 7.90 -5.48
CA ARG A 199 3.87 6.56 -6.09
C ARG A 199 4.26 5.49 -5.09
N GLU A 200 5.24 5.76 -4.23
CA GLU A 200 5.67 4.81 -3.20
C GLU A 200 4.56 4.57 -2.17
N ILE A 201 3.93 5.63 -1.64
CA ILE A 201 2.77 5.51 -0.74
C ILE A 201 1.68 4.66 -1.39
N MET A 202 1.34 4.95 -2.66
CA MET A 202 0.33 4.18 -3.40
C MET A 202 0.72 2.70 -3.52
N TYR A 203 1.97 2.38 -3.86
CA TYR A 203 2.41 0.98 -4.02
C TYR A 203 2.41 0.22 -2.69
N GLN A 204 2.82 0.86 -1.59
CA GLN A 204 2.71 0.28 -0.25
C GLN A 204 1.25 -0.02 0.11
N TYR A 205 0.34 0.91 -0.21
CA TYR A 205 -1.09 0.75 0.04
C TYR A 205 -1.70 -0.37 -0.81
N LEU A 206 -1.46 -0.38 -2.13
CA LEU A 206 -1.95 -1.40 -3.05
C LEU A 206 -1.50 -2.81 -2.63
N ARG A 207 -0.25 -2.97 -2.18
CA ARG A 207 0.29 -4.23 -1.70
C ARG A 207 -0.44 -4.71 -0.46
N LYS A 208 -0.60 -3.84 0.56
CA LYS A 208 -1.32 -4.17 1.79
C LYS A 208 -2.78 -4.60 1.51
N GLU A 209 -3.46 -3.89 0.64
CA GLU A 209 -4.85 -4.22 0.31
C GLU A 209 -4.97 -5.45 -0.61
N TRP A 210 -3.97 -5.73 -1.45
CA TRP A 210 -3.89 -6.98 -2.20
C TRP A 210 -3.71 -8.19 -1.26
N GLU A 211 -2.88 -8.10 -0.25
CA GLU A 211 -2.67 -9.14 0.77
C GLU A 211 -3.93 -9.39 1.62
N ARG A 212 -4.76 -8.38 1.80
CA ARG A 212 -6.08 -8.46 2.46
C ARG A 212 -7.20 -9.02 1.57
N ASP A 213 -6.87 -9.50 0.37
CA ASP A 213 -7.84 -10.04 -0.62
C ASP A 213 -8.90 -9.02 -1.03
N ARG A 214 -8.54 -7.72 -1.12
CA ARG A 214 -9.42 -6.71 -1.73
C ARG A 214 -9.44 -6.88 -3.24
N LYS A 215 -10.57 -6.51 -3.88
CA LYS A 215 -10.78 -6.67 -5.31
C LYS A 215 -10.45 -5.43 -6.11
N PHE A 216 -10.96 -4.29 -5.68
CA PHE A 216 -10.79 -3.04 -6.39
C PHE A 216 -10.33 -1.92 -5.44
N ILE A 217 -9.48 -1.05 -5.96
CA ILE A 217 -9.21 0.25 -5.38
C ILE A 217 -9.70 1.31 -6.35
N ILE A 218 -10.56 2.18 -5.88
CA ILE A 218 -11.26 3.19 -6.66
C ILE A 218 -10.96 4.57 -6.07
N LEU A 219 -10.73 5.53 -6.94
CA LEU A 219 -10.51 6.92 -6.57
C LEU A 219 -11.09 7.88 -7.60
N THR A 220 -11.23 9.15 -7.22
CA THR A 220 -11.50 10.23 -8.15
C THR A 220 -10.30 11.16 -8.25
N CYS A 221 -10.07 11.74 -9.43
CA CYS A 221 -9.02 12.73 -9.63
C CYS A 221 -9.34 13.68 -10.78
N PHE A 222 -8.66 14.82 -10.82
CA PHE A 222 -8.72 15.74 -11.96
C PHE A 222 -8.11 15.11 -13.23
N ALA A 223 -8.61 15.53 -14.39
CA ALA A 223 -8.14 15.08 -15.70
C ALA A 223 -6.61 15.14 -15.87
N ASN A 224 -5.95 16.16 -15.31
CA ASN A 224 -4.49 16.33 -15.37
C ASN A 224 -3.72 15.30 -14.54
N LYS A 225 -4.37 14.58 -13.61
CA LYS A 225 -3.79 13.52 -12.77
C LYS A 225 -4.00 12.12 -13.33
N VAL A 226 -4.94 11.91 -14.24
CA VAL A 226 -5.26 10.61 -14.85
C VAL A 226 -3.99 9.88 -15.33
N LYS A 227 -3.12 10.58 -16.09
CA LYS A 227 -1.87 9.99 -16.59
C LYS A 227 -0.94 9.53 -15.48
N MET A 228 -0.93 10.18 -14.32
CA MET A 228 -0.14 9.80 -13.15
C MET A 228 -0.64 8.49 -12.56
N TYR A 229 -1.95 8.39 -12.31
CA TYR A 229 -2.54 7.18 -11.75
C TYR A 229 -2.53 5.98 -12.72
N LYS A 230 -2.69 6.21 -14.03
CA LYS A 230 -2.51 5.14 -15.04
C LYS A 230 -1.10 4.52 -14.96
N LYS A 231 -0.06 5.30 -14.68
CA LYS A 231 1.29 4.77 -14.45
C LYS A 231 1.45 3.99 -13.13
N MET A 232 0.48 4.10 -12.24
CA MET A 232 0.43 3.34 -10.97
C MET A 232 -0.47 2.08 -11.07
N GLY A 233 -1.03 1.79 -12.26
CA GLY A 233 -1.86 0.60 -12.50
C GLY A 233 -3.36 0.84 -12.44
N PHE A 234 -3.81 2.09 -12.51
CA PHE A 234 -5.23 2.42 -12.56
C PHE A 234 -5.74 2.57 -13.97
N ASP A 235 -6.94 2.06 -14.24
CA ASP A 235 -7.70 2.31 -15.44
C ASP A 235 -8.67 3.48 -15.23
N ASP A 236 -8.77 4.35 -16.23
CA ASP A 236 -9.70 5.48 -16.26
C ASP A 236 -11.09 4.99 -16.72
N ARG A 237 -12.08 5.16 -15.86
CA ARG A 237 -13.49 4.80 -16.13
C ARG A 237 -14.28 5.96 -16.75
N GLY A 238 -13.65 7.10 -16.95
CA GLY A 238 -14.27 8.31 -17.48
C GLY A 238 -14.69 9.29 -16.38
N ILE A 239 -15.59 10.21 -16.74
CA ILE A 239 -16.10 11.22 -15.83
C ILE A 239 -16.90 10.55 -14.71
N ALA A 240 -16.56 10.88 -13.47
CA ALA A 240 -17.21 10.38 -12.26
C ALA A 240 -18.57 11.08 -12.04
N ASP A 241 -19.48 10.39 -11.36
CA ASP A 241 -20.69 10.99 -10.80
C ASP A 241 -20.34 11.66 -9.45
N SER A 242 -19.51 12.68 -9.53
CA SER A 242 -19.01 13.46 -8.38
C SER A 242 -18.96 14.93 -8.74
N SER A 243 -19.46 15.76 -7.84
CA SER A 243 -19.42 17.22 -7.93
C SER A 243 -18.64 17.85 -6.77
N TRP A 244 -17.80 17.08 -6.08
CA TRP A 244 -17.03 17.52 -4.93
C TRP A 244 -16.19 18.75 -5.25
N GLY A 245 -16.28 19.77 -4.40
CA GLY A 245 -15.62 21.05 -4.61
C GLY A 245 -16.15 21.86 -5.78
N ALA A 246 -17.27 21.48 -6.41
CA ALA A 246 -17.83 22.02 -7.65
C ALA A 246 -16.91 21.85 -8.89
N GLU A 247 -16.14 20.75 -8.92
CA GLU A 247 -15.18 20.43 -9.96
C GLU A 247 -15.58 19.15 -10.72
N GLU A 248 -14.98 18.94 -11.90
CA GLU A 248 -15.15 17.73 -12.70
C GLU A 248 -14.06 16.70 -12.36
N TRP A 249 -14.51 15.49 -12.04
CA TRP A 249 -13.64 14.39 -11.61
C TRP A 249 -13.69 13.23 -12.61
N HIS A 250 -12.58 12.52 -12.77
CA HIS A 250 -12.50 11.21 -13.39
C HIS A 250 -12.49 10.12 -12.32
N GLU A 251 -13.26 9.04 -12.52
CA GLU A 251 -13.17 7.84 -11.71
C GLU A 251 -12.09 6.91 -12.25
N LEU A 252 -11.19 6.47 -11.38
CA LEU A 252 -10.16 5.52 -11.73
C LEU A 252 -10.23 4.28 -10.85
N CYS A 253 -9.87 3.12 -11.42
CA CYS A 253 -9.95 1.84 -10.75
C CYS A 253 -8.68 1.03 -10.97
N CYS A 254 -8.14 0.47 -9.90
CA CYS A 254 -7.10 -0.56 -9.94
C CYS A 254 -7.70 -1.91 -9.52
N VAL A 255 -7.51 -2.95 -10.33
CA VAL A 255 -7.92 -4.31 -10.03
C VAL A 255 -6.80 -5.00 -9.26
N LEU A 256 -7.07 -5.48 -8.05
CA LEU A 256 -6.10 -6.18 -7.21
C LEU A 256 -6.23 -7.71 -7.33
N ASN A 257 -7.43 -8.22 -7.03
CA ASN A 257 -7.74 -9.65 -7.06
C ASN A 257 -9.02 -9.89 -7.87
N THR A 258 -9.01 -10.90 -8.72
CA THR A 258 -10.14 -11.27 -9.59
C THR A 258 -10.87 -12.51 -9.08
#